data_a377d9be4120192d7972f802ad97535a
#
_entry.id   a377d9be4120192d7972f802ad97535a
#
_cell.length_a   1.000
_cell.length_b   1.000
_cell.length_c   1.000
_cell.angle_alpha   90.00
_cell.angle_beta   90.00
_cell.angle_gamma   90.00
#
_symmetry.space_group_name_H-M   'P 1'
#
loop_
_entity.id
_entity.type
_entity.pdbx_description
1 polymer ?
#
loop_
_entity_poly.entity_id
_entity_poly.type
_entity_poly.pdbx_seq_one_letter_code
_entity_poly.pdbx_strand_id
1 'polypeptide(L)'
;FAFFAFPLDLLLALIWIGGMGYAYKEKRSSVAVRIWLSPQCTYWTLGWFLAGCLVIGLFPQLSVQDAVRKSGVLSTLGCYHFPSSWIFVTGLFGLLTHLGMITLRRFFLPGRSQWRFVLNHAGLWLALFAGFIGSAEEQTLRIPVFRTSSNNEAFTEEGNKVYLEKSLQLTDFVVEHYPNGSPRHFFAE
;
A
#
# COMPACT_ATOMS: atom_id res chain seq x y z
N PHE A 1 -2.62 -5.17 10.21
CA PHE A 1 -3.96 -5.58 9.78
C PHE A 1 -3.77 -6.78 8.86
N ALA A 2 -4.26 -7.95 9.25
CA ALA A 2 -4.39 -9.06 8.33
C ALA A 2 -5.59 -8.75 7.42
N PHE A 3 -5.31 -8.28 6.22
CA PHE A 3 -6.33 -8.25 5.18
C PHE A 3 -6.70 -9.69 4.83
N PHE A 4 -7.92 -9.89 4.38
CA PHE A 4 -8.36 -11.20 3.96
C PHE A 4 -7.52 -11.64 2.76
N ALA A 5 -7.00 -12.87 2.80
CA ALA A 5 -6.27 -13.46 1.68
C ALA A 5 -7.20 -13.77 0.50
N PHE A 6 -6.59 -13.87 -0.70
CA PHE A 6 -7.33 -14.34 -1.88
C PHE A 6 -8.11 -15.65 -1.57
N PRO A 7 -9.39 -15.76 -1.99
CA PRO A 7 -10.16 -14.87 -2.87
C PRO A 7 -11.07 -13.86 -2.14
N LEU A 8 -11.06 -13.79 -0.81
CA LEU A 8 -11.98 -12.95 -0.02
C LEU A 8 -11.72 -11.44 -0.22
N ASP A 9 -10.47 -11.05 -0.33
CA ASP A 9 -10.05 -9.68 -0.62
C ASP A 9 -10.61 -9.17 -1.96
N LEU A 10 -10.52 -9.99 -3.02
CA LEU A 10 -11.07 -9.69 -4.32
C LEU A 10 -12.60 -9.57 -4.29
N LEU A 11 -13.28 -10.47 -3.55
CA LEU A 11 -14.72 -10.44 -3.42
C LEU A 11 -15.20 -9.17 -2.69
N LEU A 12 -14.52 -8.81 -1.59
CA LEU A 12 -14.81 -7.57 -0.85
C LEU A 12 -14.53 -6.33 -1.71
N ALA A 13 -13.47 -6.34 -2.51
CA ALA A 13 -13.16 -5.27 -3.46
C ALA A 13 -14.26 -5.11 -4.50
N LEU A 14 -14.77 -6.20 -5.08
CA LEU A 14 -15.87 -6.18 -6.04
C LEU A 14 -17.17 -5.67 -5.42
N ILE A 15 -17.49 -6.09 -4.18
CA ILE A 15 -18.65 -5.57 -3.44
C ILE A 15 -18.51 -4.06 -3.21
N TRP A 16 -17.32 -3.60 -2.82
CA TRP A 16 -17.06 -2.18 -2.60
C TRP A 16 -17.19 -1.35 -3.88
N ILE A 17 -16.59 -1.80 -4.99
CA ILE A 17 -16.70 -1.15 -6.31
C ILE A 17 -18.17 -1.13 -6.78
N GLY A 18 -18.87 -2.26 -6.66
CA GLY A 18 -20.29 -2.36 -6.97
C GLY A 18 -21.14 -1.43 -6.10
N GLY A 19 -20.82 -1.35 -4.81
CA GLY A 19 -21.46 -0.43 -3.85
C GLY A 19 -21.27 1.04 -4.21
N MET A 20 -20.07 1.45 -4.64
CA MET A 20 -19.82 2.81 -5.14
C MET A 20 -20.65 3.11 -6.42
N GLY A 21 -20.69 2.17 -7.36
CA GLY A 21 -21.50 2.30 -8.58
C GLY A 21 -22.99 2.42 -8.28
N TYR A 22 -23.50 1.56 -7.39
CA TYR A 22 -24.89 1.61 -6.93
C TYR A 22 -25.20 2.92 -6.20
N ALA A 23 -24.36 3.33 -5.25
CA ALA A 23 -24.54 4.58 -4.50
C ALA A 23 -24.56 5.79 -5.44
N TYR A 24 -23.69 5.82 -6.45
CA TYR A 24 -23.67 6.88 -7.42
C TYR A 24 -24.94 6.90 -8.30
N LYS A 25 -25.39 5.75 -8.78
CA LYS A 25 -26.55 5.65 -9.68
C LYS A 25 -27.88 5.89 -8.97
N GLU A 26 -28.11 5.16 -7.86
CA GLU A 26 -29.44 5.09 -7.23
C GLU A 26 -29.58 6.08 -6.05
N LYS A 27 -28.48 6.44 -5.38
CA LYS A 27 -28.49 7.26 -4.16
C LYS A 27 -27.80 8.62 -4.32
N ARG A 28 -27.64 9.09 -5.55
CA ARG A 28 -26.98 10.37 -5.86
C ARG A 28 -27.57 11.59 -5.13
N SER A 29 -28.86 11.57 -4.82
CA SER A 29 -29.55 12.62 -4.08
C SER A 29 -29.37 12.53 -2.57
N SER A 30 -28.84 11.41 -2.05
CA SER A 30 -28.63 11.22 -0.61
C SER A 30 -27.57 12.19 -0.07
N VAL A 31 -27.73 12.61 1.19
CA VAL A 31 -26.81 13.51 1.86
C VAL A 31 -25.39 12.92 1.89
N ALA A 32 -25.26 11.64 2.17
CA ALA A 32 -23.96 10.96 2.22
C ALA A 32 -23.20 11.04 0.89
N VAL A 33 -23.83 10.71 -0.23
CA VAL A 33 -23.22 10.78 -1.56
C VAL A 33 -22.87 12.22 -1.94
N ARG A 34 -23.72 13.19 -1.57
CA ARG A 34 -23.43 14.62 -1.81
C ARG A 34 -22.21 15.10 -1.02
N ILE A 35 -22.03 14.65 0.23
CA ILE A 35 -20.84 14.95 1.03
C ILE A 35 -19.60 14.38 0.36
N TRP A 36 -19.63 13.10 -0.03
CA TRP A 36 -18.51 12.43 -0.72
C TRP A 36 -18.16 13.08 -2.06
N LEU A 37 -19.11 13.67 -2.78
CA LEU A 37 -18.87 14.39 -4.02
C LEU A 37 -18.55 15.87 -3.85
N SER A 38 -18.45 16.35 -2.61
CA SER A 38 -18.18 17.77 -2.32
C SER A 38 -16.68 18.10 -2.43
N PRO A 39 -16.34 19.36 -2.79
CA PRO A 39 -14.95 19.81 -2.78
C PRO A 39 -14.31 19.75 -1.37
N GLN A 40 -15.11 19.95 -0.32
CA GLN A 40 -14.62 19.85 1.06
C GLN A 40 -14.09 18.44 1.36
N CYS A 41 -14.79 17.40 0.91
CA CYS A 41 -14.31 16.02 1.07
C CYS A 41 -12.97 15.81 0.36
N THR A 42 -12.75 16.43 -0.81
CA THR A 42 -11.46 16.40 -1.51
C THR A 42 -10.34 17.00 -0.65
N TYR A 43 -10.56 18.17 -0.06
CA TYR A 43 -9.55 18.82 0.79
C TYR A 43 -9.24 18.00 2.03
N TRP A 44 -10.25 17.41 2.67
CA TRP A 44 -10.06 16.58 3.85
C TRP A 44 -9.31 15.27 3.53
N THR A 45 -9.67 14.58 2.46
CA THR A 45 -9.01 13.32 2.09
C THR A 45 -7.57 13.53 1.63
N LEU A 46 -7.30 14.59 0.85
CA LEU A 46 -5.93 14.93 0.45
C LEU A 46 -5.10 15.43 1.64
N GLY A 47 -5.66 16.28 2.49
CA GLY A 47 -4.99 16.76 3.69
C GLY A 47 -4.64 15.62 4.65
N TRP A 48 -5.55 14.68 4.83
CA TRP A 48 -5.31 13.47 5.61
C TRP A 48 -4.18 12.61 5.04
N PHE A 49 -4.22 12.36 3.73
CA PHE A 49 -3.18 11.59 3.06
C PHE A 49 -1.81 12.28 3.15
N LEU A 50 -1.77 13.59 2.94
CA LEU A 50 -0.54 14.39 3.08
C LEU A 50 0.01 14.32 4.52
N ALA A 51 -0.84 14.45 5.53
CA ALA A 51 -0.45 14.29 6.92
C ALA A 51 0.13 12.89 7.20
N GLY A 52 -0.47 11.85 6.62
CA GLY A 52 0.06 10.48 6.67
C GLY A 52 1.45 10.36 6.04
N CYS A 53 1.67 10.96 4.88
CA CYS A 53 2.99 11.00 4.24
C CYS A 53 4.03 11.74 5.09
N LEU A 54 3.64 12.81 5.77
CA LEU A 54 4.52 13.51 6.71
C LEU A 54 4.89 12.64 7.91
N VAL A 55 3.95 11.87 8.46
CA VAL A 55 4.25 10.92 9.54
C VAL A 55 5.25 9.87 9.08
N ILE A 56 5.04 9.27 7.89
CA ILE A 56 5.98 8.28 7.33
C ILE A 56 7.38 8.89 7.13
N GLY A 57 7.47 10.14 6.70
CA GLY A 57 8.75 10.82 6.47
C GLY A 57 9.46 11.29 7.74
N LEU A 58 8.72 11.63 8.80
CA LEU A 58 9.29 12.15 10.05
C LEU A 58 9.67 11.05 11.05
N PHE A 59 8.98 9.91 11.01
CA PHE A 59 9.24 8.81 11.94
C PHE A 59 9.93 7.64 11.23
N PRO A 60 10.96 7.02 11.84
CA PRO A 60 11.58 5.83 11.28
C PRO A 60 10.55 4.69 11.24
N GLN A 61 10.34 4.14 10.06
CA GLN A 61 9.43 3.00 9.88
C GLN A 61 10.18 1.72 10.27
N LEU A 62 9.67 1.03 11.26
CA LEU A 62 10.28 -0.16 11.86
C LEU A 62 9.51 -1.42 11.45
N SER A 63 10.13 -2.59 11.62
CA SER A 63 9.40 -3.86 11.56
C SER A 63 8.28 -3.91 12.61
N VAL A 64 7.25 -4.73 12.39
CA VAL A 64 6.15 -4.88 13.35
C VAL A 64 6.67 -5.26 14.72
N GLN A 65 7.67 -6.16 14.79
CA GLN A 65 8.27 -6.64 16.04
C GLN A 65 8.97 -5.54 16.81
N ASP A 66 9.72 -4.67 16.11
CA ASP A 66 10.46 -3.57 16.73
C ASP A 66 9.54 -2.42 17.12
N ALA A 67 8.49 -2.18 16.34
CA ALA A 67 7.48 -1.17 16.64
C ALA A 67 6.69 -1.50 17.91
N VAL A 68 6.35 -2.78 18.12
CA VAL A 68 5.63 -3.26 19.32
C VAL A 68 6.50 -3.13 20.59
N ARG A 69 7.83 -3.24 20.47
CA ARG A 69 8.75 -3.06 21.60
C ARG A 69 8.84 -1.61 22.10
N LYS A 70 8.45 -0.64 21.28
CA LYS A 70 8.43 0.78 21.68
C LYS A 70 7.17 1.08 22.48
N SER A 71 7.35 1.66 23.66
CA SER A 71 6.24 2.14 24.50
C SER A 71 5.97 3.62 24.25
N GLY A 72 4.72 4.05 24.47
CA GLY A 72 4.31 5.45 24.39
C GLY A 72 3.17 5.71 23.42
N VAL A 73 2.62 6.92 23.48
CA VAL A 73 1.47 7.35 22.68
C VAL A 73 1.72 7.22 21.16
N LEU A 74 2.94 7.53 20.71
CA LEU A 74 3.32 7.44 19.29
C LEU A 74 3.33 5.98 18.77
N SER A 75 3.72 5.03 19.63
CA SER A 75 3.65 3.61 19.32
C SER A 75 2.18 3.13 19.24
N THR A 76 1.35 3.57 20.18
CA THR A 76 -0.09 3.22 20.20
C THR A 76 -0.82 3.79 18.96
N LEU A 77 -0.42 4.96 18.47
CA LEU A 77 -0.93 5.55 17.23
C LEU A 77 -0.35 4.89 15.97
N GLY A 78 0.61 3.98 16.12
CA GLY A 78 1.25 3.30 15.01
C GLY A 78 2.21 4.14 14.19
N CYS A 79 2.77 5.24 14.72
CA CYS A 79 3.65 6.14 13.98
C CYS A 79 4.94 5.45 13.48
N TYR A 80 5.41 4.42 14.17
CA TYR A 80 6.61 3.65 13.81
C TYR A 80 6.37 2.53 12.79
N HIS A 81 5.10 2.24 12.48
CA HIS A 81 4.67 1.31 11.44
C HIS A 81 3.38 1.84 10.81
N PHE A 82 3.44 3.10 10.39
CA PHE A 82 2.27 3.89 10.03
C PHE A 82 1.51 3.37 8.82
N PRO A 83 2.14 2.88 7.73
CA PRO A 83 1.41 2.34 6.58
C PRO A 83 0.45 1.19 6.92
N SER A 84 0.76 0.40 7.95
CA SER A 84 -0.10 -0.69 8.43
C SER A 84 -1.01 -0.28 9.59
N SER A 85 -0.97 0.98 10.02
CA SER A 85 -1.87 1.47 11.08
C SER A 85 -3.31 1.57 10.58
N TRP A 86 -4.26 1.30 11.47
CA TRP A 86 -5.69 1.45 11.14
C TRP A 86 -6.04 2.88 10.70
N ILE A 87 -5.33 3.85 11.24
CA ILE A 87 -5.47 5.27 10.91
C ILE A 87 -5.16 5.52 9.43
N PHE A 88 -4.01 5.03 8.95
CA PHE A 88 -3.61 5.19 7.56
C PHE A 88 -4.49 4.37 6.61
N VAL A 89 -4.78 3.12 6.97
CA VAL A 89 -5.61 2.21 6.17
C VAL A 89 -7.03 2.77 5.97
N THR A 90 -7.67 3.27 7.03
CA THR A 90 -9.00 3.87 6.90
C THR A 90 -8.98 5.18 6.10
N GLY A 91 -7.94 5.99 6.26
CA GLY A 91 -7.74 7.20 5.46
C GLY A 91 -7.53 6.89 3.97
N LEU A 92 -6.72 5.88 3.65
CA LEU A 92 -6.49 5.43 2.28
C LEU A 92 -7.77 4.85 1.65
N PHE A 93 -8.53 4.07 2.40
CA PHE A 93 -9.84 3.58 1.97
C PHE A 93 -10.82 4.72 1.68
N GLY A 94 -10.84 5.75 2.55
CA GLY A 94 -11.61 6.98 2.33
C GLY A 94 -11.17 7.73 1.07
N LEU A 95 -9.87 7.90 0.86
CA LEU A 95 -9.31 8.54 -0.34
C LEU A 95 -9.70 7.78 -1.61
N LEU A 96 -9.54 6.45 -1.61
CA LEU A 96 -9.91 5.59 -2.74
C LEU A 96 -11.41 5.67 -3.05
N THR A 97 -12.26 5.65 -2.02
CA THR A 97 -13.72 5.80 -2.19
C THR A 97 -14.05 7.15 -2.80
N HIS A 98 -13.46 8.23 -2.29
CA HIS A 98 -13.67 9.58 -2.79
C HIS A 98 -13.19 9.74 -4.24
N LEU A 99 -11.97 9.30 -4.54
CA LEU A 99 -11.38 9.34 -5.88
C LEU A 99 -12.20 8.53 -6.88
N GLY A 100 -12.66 7.33 -6.50
CA GLY A 100 -13.56 6.50 -7.30
C GLY A 100 -14.89 7.20 -7.61
N MET A 101 -15.53 7.78 -6.61
CA MET A 101 -16.80 8.50 -6.76
C MET A 101 -16.68 9.72 -7.66
N ILE A 102 -15.61 10.51 -7.55
CA ILE A 102 -15.36 11.66 -8.44
C ILE A 102 -15.10 11.20 -9.87
N THR A 103 -14.33 10.13 -10.04
CA THR A 103 -14.04 9.56 -11.35
C THR A 103 -15.30 9.05 -12.02
N LEU A 104 -16.16 8.32 -11.31
CA LEU A 104 -17.47 7.88 -11.80
C LEU A 104 -18.36 9.07 -12.19
N ARG A 105 -18.40 10.12 -11.36
CA ARG A 105 -19.14 11.34 -11.67
C ARG A 105 -18.69 11.95 -12.98
N ARG A 106 -17.40 12.05 -13.24
CA ARG A 106 -16.85 12.62 -14.48
C ARG A 106 -17.04 11.70 -15.68
N PHE A 107 -16.96 10.40 -15.48
CA PHE A 107 -17.19 9.40 -16.53
C PHE A 107 -18.61 9.49 -17.12
N PHE A 108 -19.62 9.67 -16.27
CA PHE A 108 -21.02 9.77 -16.70
C PHE A 108 -21.47 11.17 -17.14
N LEU A 109 -20.60 12.18 -17.06
CA LEU A 109 -20.92 13.52 -17.55
C LEU A 109 -20.57 13.61 -19.06
N PRO A 110 -21.48 14.13 -19.92
CA PRO A 110 -21.17 14.27 -21.34
C PRO A 110 -20.11 15.36 -21.59
N GLY A 111 -19.14 15.07 -22.45
CA GLY A 111 -18.15 16.04 -22.92
C GLY A 111 -16.76 15.44 -23.20
N ARG A 112 -16.18 15.77 -24.38
CA ARG A 112 -14.84 15.27 -24.79
C ARG A 112 -13.69 15.72 -23.89
N SER A 113 -13.80 16.88 -23.25
CA SER A 113 -12.76 17.44 -22.37
C SER A 113 -12.55 16.63 -21.07
N GLN A 114 -13.48 15.74 -20.75
CA GLN A 114 -13.49 14.97 -19.49
C GLN A 114 -12.59 13.73 -19.52
N TRP A 115 -12.23 13.20 -20.71
CA TRP A 115 -11.45 11.98 -20.82
C TRP A 115 -10.06 12.08 -20.20
N ARG A 116 -9.40 13.24 -20.33
CA ARG A 116 -8.10 13.45 -19.68
C ARG A 116 -8.21 13.34 -18.17
N PHE A 117 -9.23 13.95 -17.60
CA PHE A 117 -9.50 13.86 -16.18
C PHE A 117 -9.79 12.41 -15.76
N VAL A 118 -10.69 11.75 -16.47
CA VAL A 118 -11.11 10.36 -16.17
C VAL A 118 -9.91 9.41 -16.24
N LEU A 119 -9.11 9.47 -17.30
CA LEU A 119 -7.95 8.59 -17.48
C LEU A 119 -6.91 8.80 -16.37
N ASN A 120 -6.58 10.05 -16.05
CA ASN A 120 -5.60 10.34 -14.99
C ASN A 120 -6.09 9.87 -13.62
N HIS A 121 -7.35 10.14 -13.29
CA HIS A 121 -7.89 9.77 -11.98
C HIS A 121 -8.20 8.28 -11.88
N ALA A 122 -8.66 7.64 -12.95
CA ALA A 122 -8.84 6.20 -12.99
C ALA A 122 -7.50 5.45 -12.91
N GLY A 123 -6.45 5.94 -13.61
CA GLY A 123 -5.11 5.38 -13.52
C GLY A 123 -4.52 5.49 -12.10
N LEU A 124 -4.65 6.67 -11.48
CA LEU A 124 -4.23 6.88 -10.10
C LEU A 124 -5.02 5.99 -9.13
N TRP A 125 -6.35 5.93 -9.30
CA TRP A 125 -7.21 5.07 -8.49
C TRP A 125 -6.79 3.61 -8.61
N LEU A 126 -6.56 3.12 -9.83
CA LEU A 126 -6.15 1.74 -10.09
C LEU A 126 -4.79 1.43 -9.44
N ALA A 127 -3.82 2.34 -9.55
CA ALA A 127 -2.49 2.16 -8.94
C ALA A 127 -2.57 2.08 -7.42
N LEU A 128 -3.30 3.02 -6.79
CA LEU A 128 -3.49 3.01 -5.33
C LEU A 128 -4.31 1.80 -4.87
N PHE A 129 -5.33 1.41 -5.64
CA PHE A 129 -6.16 0.26 -5.34
C PHE A 129 -5.36 -1.05 -5.42
N ALA A 130 -4.56 -1.22 -6.48
CA ALA A 130 -3.70 -2.40 -6.63
C ALA A 130 -2.69 -2.51 -5.47
N GLY A 131 -2.07 -1.38 -5.07
CA GLY A 131 -1.19 -1.35 -3.90
C GLY A 131 -1.92 -1.65 -2.59
N PHE A 132 -3.15 -1.15 -2.44
CA PHE A 132 -3.97 -1.40 -1.25
C PHE A 132 -4.36 -2.88 -1.09
N ILE A 133 -4.81 -3.52 -2.16
CA ILE A 133 -5.18 -4.95 -2.14
C ILE A 133 -3.92 -5.83 -2.10
N GLY A 134 -2.92 -5.56 -2.95
CA GLY A 134 -1.71 -6.38 -3.06
C GLY A 134 -0.82 -6.36 -1.82
N SER A 135 -0.91 -5.31 -0.98
CA SER A 135 -0.14 -5.23 0.27
C SER A 135 -0.45 -6.35 1.26
N ALA A 136 -1.60 -6.99 1.15
CA ALA A 136 -2.00 -8.13 1.99
C ALA A 136 -1.26 -9.43 1.65
N GLU A 137 -0.79 -9.55 0.40
CA GLU A 137 -0.12 -10.75 -0.11
C GLU A 137 1.41 -10.57 -0.17
N GLU A 138 1.91 -9.35 0.08
CA GLU A 138 3.33 -9.08 0.11
C GLU A 138 3.99 -9.76 1.32
N GLN A 139 4.97 -10.61 1.04
CA GLN A 139 5.78 -11.28 2.05
C GLN A 139 7.26 -10.96 1.85
N THR A 140 7.89 -10.41 2.89
CA THR A 140 9.34 -10.22 2.90
C THR A 140 10.02 -11.50 3.34
N LEU A 141 10.80 -12.10 2.44
CA LEU A 141 11.53 -13.34 2.68
C LEU A 141 13.03 -13.07 2.69
N ARG A 142 13.74 -13.70 3.62
CA ARG A 142 15.22 -13.70 3.68
C ARG A 142 15.73 -15.04 3.18
N ILE A 143 16.57 -15.01 2.17
CA ILE A 143 17.11 -16.21 1.54
C ILE A 143 18.63 -16.21 1.78
N PRO A 144 19.17 -17.21 2.51
CA PRO A 144 20.61 -17.40 2.56
C PRO A 144 21.09 -17.97 1.21
N VAL A 145 21.96 -17.24 0.53
CA VAL A 145 22.55 -17.67 -0.74
C VAL A 145 24.02 -18.07 -0.53
N PHE A 146 24.43 -19.15 -1.18
CA PHE A 146 25.76 -19.73 -1.06
C PHE A 146 26.43 -19.83 -2.43
N ARG A 147 27.78 -19.69 -2.47
CA ARG A 147 28.55 -19.86 -3.71
C ARG A 147 28.61 -21.31 -4.19
N THR A 148 28.58 -22.24 -3.25
CA THR A 148 28.83 -23.68 -3.51
C THR A 148 27.58 -24.50 -3.77
N SER A 149 26.42 -23.98 -3.43
CA SER A 149 25.15 -24.69 -3.57
C SER A 149 24.00 -23.75 -3.89
N SER A 150 23.07 -24.20 -4.70
CA SER A 150 21.79 -23.54 -4.89
C SER A 150 20.90 -23.77 -3.66
N ASN A 151 20.17 -22.75 -3.26
CA ASN A 151 19.24 -22.81 -2.15
C ASN A 151 17.86 -22.26 -2.55
N ASN A 152 16.80 -22.95 -2.14
CA ASN A 152 15.42 -22.54 -2.29
C ASN A 152 14.70 -22.34 -0.94
N GLU A 153 15.42 -22.48 0.18
CA GLU A 153 14.87 -22.21 1.50
C GLU A 153 14.92 -20.71 1.81
N ALA A 154 13.77 -20.14 2.09
CA ALA A 154 13.62 -18.79 2.55
C ALA A 154 13.04 -18.76 3.97
N PHE A 155 13.27 -17.67 4.67
CA PHE A 155 12.76 -17.47 6.03
C PHE A 155 11.90 -16.21 6.06
N THR A 156 10.72 -16.30 6.68
CA THR A 156 9.90 -15.13 6.99
C THR A 156 10.57 -14.31 8.10
N GLU A 157 10.10 -13.09 8.33
CA GLU A 157 10.55 -12.28 9.47
C GLU A 157 10.33 -12.96 10.83
N GLU A 158 9.34 -13.84 10.91
CA GLU A 158 9.02 -14.65 12.10
C GLU A 158 9.93 -15.88 12.26
N GLY A 159 10.78 -16.18 11.26
CA GLY A 159 11.68 -17.32 11.26
C GLY A 159 11.07 -18.62 10.71
N ASN A 160 9.86 -18.58 10.15
CA ASN A 160 9.25 -19.74 9.53
C ASN A 160 9.91 -20.03 8.18
N LYS A 161 10.15 -21.32 7.88
CA LYS A 161 10.70 -21.74 6.60
C LYS A 161 9.65 -21.76 5.52
N VAL A 162 10.00 -21.20 4.36
CA VAL A 162 9.19 -21.23 3.13
C VAL A 162 10.08 -21.75 2.00
N TYR A 163 9.58 -22.68 1.20
CA TYR A 163 10.28 -23.18 0.04
C TYR A 163 9.83 -22.46 -1.22
N LEU A 164 10.80 -21.90 -1.95
CA LEU A 164 10.55 -21.22 -3.22
C LEU A 164 10.54 -22.23 -4.38
N GLU A 165 9.78 -21.93 -5.42
CA GLU A 165 9.78 -22.73 -6.65
C GLU A 165 11.12 -22.65 -7.40
N LYS A 166 11.87 -21.56 -7.22
CA LYS A 166 13.18 -21.34 -7.85
C LYS A 166 14.28 -21.37 -6.80
N SER A 167 15.39 -22.02 -7.13
CA SER A 167 16.61 -22.01 -6.33
C SER A 167 17.52 -20.86 -6.77
N LEU A 168 18.19 -20.23 -5.80
CA LEU A 168 19.17 -19.17 -6.00
C LEU A 168 20.56 -19.66 -5.60
N GLN A 169 21.56 -19.32 -6.40
CA GLN A 169 22.97 -19.58 -6.12
C GLN A 169 23.74 -18.27 -6.30
N LEU A 170 24.64 -17.99 -5.39
CA LEU A 170 25.51 -16.82 -5.48
C LEU A 170 26.67 -17.13 -6.45
N THR A 171 26.74 -16.42 -7.56
CA THR A 171 27.81 -16.55 -8.53
C THR A 171 29.04 -15.76 -8.10
N ASP A 172 28.84 -14.49 -7.75
CA ASP A 172 29.90 -13.63 -7.25
C ASP A 172 29.40 -12.65 -6.18
N PHE A 173 30.33 -12.24 -5.31
CA PHE A 173 30.07 -11.25 -4.27
C PHE A 173 31.27 -10.33 -4.13
N VAL A 174 31.07 -9.06 -4.47
CA VAL A 174 32.11 -8.02 -4.43
C VAL A 174 31.69 -6.94 -3.43
N VAL A 175 32.63 -6.57 -2.58
CA VAL A 175 32.48 -5.45 -1.65
C VAL A 175 33.43 -4.33 -2.08
N GLU A 176 32.88 -3.20 -2.52
CA GLU A 176 33.68 -2.00 -2.70
C GLU A 176 33.89 -1.28 -1.37
N HIS A 177 35.08 -0.76 -1.16
CA HIS A 177 35.43 -0.05 0.05
C HIS A 177 35.77 1.41 -0.20
N TYR A 178 35.47 2.28 0.74
CA TYR A 178 36.02 3.64 0.76
C TYR A 178 37.54 3.61 1.08
N PRO A 179 38.28 4.72 0.80
CA PRO A 179 39.70 4.81 1.12
C PRO A 179 40.03 4.57 2.62
N ASN A 180 39.07 4.75 3.51
CA ASN A 180 39.19 4.50 4.95
C ASN A 180 38.91 3.04 5.34
N GLY A 181 38.70 2.14 4.35
CA GLY A 181 38.44 0.71 4.60
C GLY A 181 37.00 0.35 4.93
N SER A 182 36.09 1.31 5.10
CA SER A 182 34.68 1.01 5.34
C SER A 182 33.97 0.53 4.05
N PRO A 183 33.01 -0.41 4.14
CA PRO A 183 32.27 -0.87 2.96
C PRO A 183 31.45 0.27 2.35
N ARG A 184 31.50 0.37 1.02
CA ARG A 184 30.78 1.38 0.22
C ARG A 184 29.55 0.79 -0.46
N HIS A 185 29.77 -0.26 -1.24
CA HIS A 185 28.72 -0.96 -1.97
C HIS A 185 28.91 -2.47 -1.91
N PHE A 186 27.80 -3.20 -1.94
CA PHE A 186 27.75 -4.65 -2.01
C PHE A 186 27.10 -5.04 -3.32
N PHE A 187 27.75 -5.89 -4.11
CA PHE A 187 27.23 -6.46 -5.35
C PHE A 187 27.15 -7.97 -5.20
N ALA A 188 26.02 -8.55 -5.54
CA ALA A 188 25.78 -9.99 -5.55
C ALA A 188 25.18 -10.38 -6.90
N GLU A 189 25.76 -11.40 -7.57
CA GLU A 189 25.27 -11.99 -8.81
C GLU A 189 24.89 -13.46 -8.62
#